data_ed59c1be30aef4771e8416189e4bb64a
#
_entry.id   ed59c1be30aef4771e8416189e4bb64a
#
_cell.length_a   1.000
_cell.length_b   1.000
_cell.length_c   1.000
_cell.angle_alpha   90.00
_cell.angle_beta   90.00
_cell.angle_gamma   90.00
#
_symmetry.space_group_name_H-M   'P 1'
#
loop_
_entity.id
_entity.type
_entity.pdbx_description
1 polymer ?
#
loop_
_entity_poly.entity_id
_entity_poly.type
_entity_poly.pdbx_seq_one_letter_code
_entity_poly.pdbx_strand_id
1 'polypeptide(L)'
;GSRGRRQVVDGDIDLASDSEPIAHYTMDFGFPLPINRITFFPPATGRLTLKGYYGLLLKDQYPRQYTLSASLNDQEYLFTPPWTTDLDNVLERKLNQSERVADVRFPTQFMRFARVRFPLKGFIAEIEAYGEGFAPQTSYVSRLIDMGEQVNFGRLHYDFERYRTTGFGTDQVLAPDAPVHLAVETRSGRDDTPLIYHVITELGTQRVVDLTTFNRAPAPS
;
A
#
# COMPACT_ATOMS: atom_id res chain seq x y z
N GLY A 1 -13.42 15.53 4.10
CA GLY A 1 -12.78 15.50 2.89
C GLY A 1 -11.73 14.42 2.67
N SER A 2 -12.09 13.25 2.09
CA SER A 2 -11.10 12.20 1.78
C SER A 2 -10.90 11.97 0.27
N ARG A 3 -11.39 12.86 -0.59
CA ARG A 3 -11.32 12.65 -2.05
C ARG A 3 -9.93 12.84 -2.66
N GLY A 4 -9.12 13.79 -2.17
CA GLY A 4 -7.79 14.08 -2.74
C GLY A 4 -6.71 13.05 -2.46
N ARG A 5 -6.90 12.12 -1.51
CA ARG A 5 -5.86 11.19 -1.08
C ARG A 5 -5.73 9.92 -1.93
N ARG A 6 -6.76 9.55 -2.68
CA ARG A 6 -6.74 8.38 -3.58
C ARG A 6 -6.24 8.73 -4.99
N GLN A 7 -6.28 9.99 -5.37
CA GLN A 7 -5.90 10.47 -6.69
C GLN A 7 -4.38 10.52 -6.93
N VAL A 8 -3.57 10.31 -5.89
CA VAL A 8 -2.11 10.42 -5.98
C VAL A 8 -1.43 9.06 -6.23
N VAL A 9 -2.22 7.99 -6.34
CA VAL A 9 -1.75 6.61 -6.57
C VAL A 9 -2.72 5.82 -7.47
N ASP A 10 -3.38 6.51 -8.40
CA ASP A 10 -4.37 5.89 -9.30
C ASP A 10 -3.89 5.74 -10.74
N GLY A 11 -2.65 6.16 -11.02
CA GLY A 11 -2.05 6.11 -12.35
C GLY A 11 -2.48 7.25 -13.27
N ASP A 12 -3.23 8.24 -12.79
CA ASP A 12 -3.71 9.37 -13.58
C ASP A 12 -2.91 10.65 -13.29
N ILE A 13 -1.95 10.95 -14.15
CA ILE A 13 -1.11 12.15 -14.05
C ILE A 13 -1.82 13.45 -14.43
N ASP A 14 -3.05 13.39 -14.89
CA ASP A 14 -3.82 14.59 -15.26
C ASP A 14 -4.64 15.15 -14.10
N LEU A 15 -4.88 14.35 -13.06
CA LEU A 15 -5.62 14.76 -11.88
C LEU A 15 -4.69 15.36 -10.83
N ALA A 16 -4.84 16.64 -10.58
CA ALA A 16 -4.10 17.32 -9.52
C ALA A 16 -4.73 17.06 -8.14
N SER A 17 -3.91 16.74 -7.15
CA SER A 17 -4.33 16.85 -5.77
C SER A 17 -4.49 18.33 -5.40
N ASP A 18 -5.55 18.66 -4.64
CA ASP A 18 -5.64 19.97 -4.00
C ASP A 18 -4.51 20.08 -2.96
N SER A 19 -3.49 20.88 -3.28
CA SER A 19 -2.38 21.06 -2.35
C SER A 19 -2.71 22.18 -1.37
N GLU A 20 -2.91 21.80 -0.13
CA GLU A 20 -2.81 22.72 0.99
C GLU A 20 -1.34 23.07 1.28
N PRO A 21 -1.02 24.26 1.80
CA PRO A 21 0.32 24.54 2.31
C PRO A 21 0.65 23.56 3.43
N ILE A 22 1.85 22.98 3.38
CA ILE A 22 2.32 21.93 4.29
C ILE A 22 1.51 20.62 4.11
N ALA A 23 1.55 20.08 2.89
CA ALA A 23 0.96 18.78 2.61
C ALA A 23 1.95 17.66 2.89
N HIS A 24 1.42 16.51 3.27
CA HIS A 24 2.15 15.25 3.28
C HIS A 24 1.27 14.15 2.71
N TYR A 25 1.92 13.21 2.05
CA TYR A 25 1.29 11.99 1.57
C TYR A 25 2.00 10.81 2.22
N THR A 26 1.24 9.92 2.85
CA THR A 26 1.77 8.69 3.41
C THR A 26 1.14 7.53 2.66
N MET A 27 1.99 6.70 2.06
CA MET A 27 1.62 5.43 1.45
C MET A 27 1.78 4.34 2.49
N ASP A 28 0.75 3.52 2.68
CA ASP A 28 0.81 2.26 3.42
C ASP A 28 0.77 1.13 2.40
N PHE A 29 1.84 0.39 2.25
CA PHE A 29 1.93 -0.76 1.34
C PHE A 29 1.22 -2.00 1.89
N GLY A 30 0.69 -1.92 3.12
CA GLY A 30 0.01 -3.02 3.80
C GLY A 30 0.95 -4.01 4.49
N PHE A 31 2.13 -4.22 3.93
CA PHE A 31 3.21 -5.07 4.46
C PHE A 31 4.58 -4.55 3.98
N PRO A 32 5.68 -4.96 4.61
CA PRO A 32 7.01 -4.53 4.21
C PRO A 32 7.36 -4.98 2.80
N LEU A 33 7.70 -4.02 1.93
CA LEU A 33 8.17 -4.23 0.56
C LEU A 33 9.61 -3.78 0.40
N PRO A 34 10.43 -4.47 -0.42
CA PRO A 34 11.78 -4.06 -0.75
C PRO A 34 11.76 -2.96 -1.81
N ILE A 35 11.76 -1.71 -1.38
CA ILE A 35 11.70 -0.52 -2.23
C ILE A 35 13.10 0.06 -2.40
N ASN A 36 13.39 0.58 -3.60
CA ASN A 36 14.65 1.24 -3.93
C ASN A 36 14.48 2.54 -4.74
N ARG A 37 13.24 2.89 -5.11
CA ARG A 37 12.96 4.10 -5.86
C ARG A 37 11.54 4.59 -5.56
N ILE A 38 11.40 5.90 -5.38
CA ILE A 38 10.11 6.57 -5.31
C ILE A 38 10.15 7.77 -6.25
N THR A 39 9.17 7.85 -7.12
CA THR A 39 8.96 8.98 -8.03
C THR A 39 7.65 9.68 -7.72
N PHE A 40 7.64 10.99 -7.91
CA PHE A 40 6.39 11.74 -7.87
C PHE A 40 6.35 12.81 -8.95
N PHE A 41 5.15 12.98 -9.51
CA PHE A 41 4.90 13.74 -10.71
C PHE A 41 3.96 14.92 -10.43
N PRO A 42 4.24 16.10 -10.97
CA PRO A 42 3.23 17.14 -11.02
C PRO A 42 2.15 16.80 -12.05
N PRO A 43 0.98 17.46 -11.99
CA PRO A 43 -0.02 17.34 -13.05
C PRO A 43 0.55 17.67 -14.43
N ALA A 44 0.28 16.80 -15.41
CA ALA A 44 0.75 17.00 -16.77
C ALA A 44 0.05 18.19 -17.45
N THR A 45 -1.22 18.39 -17.12
CA THR A 45 -2.10 19.41 -17.72
C THR A 45 -2.74 20.33 -16.68
N GLY A 46 -3.54 21.26 -17.11
CA GLY A 46 -4.30 22.14 -16.24
C GLY A 46 -3.64 23.50 -15.97
N ARG A 47 -4.47 24.41 -15.43
CA ARG A 47 -4.08 25.78 -15.07
C ARG A 47 -4.67 26.15 -13.71
N LEU A 48 -3.92 26.92 -12.94
CA LEU A 48 -4.44 27.52 -11.70
C LEU A 48 -5.51 28.56 -12.04
N THR A 49 -6.66 28.41 -11.39
CA THR A 49 -7.80 29.35 -11.51
C THR A 49 -8.02 30.18 -10.23
N LEU A 50 -7.06 30.14 -9.30
CA LEU A 50 -7.17 30.90 -8.06
C LEU A 50 -7.03 32.42 -8.32
N LYS A 51 -7.82 33.22 -7.60
CA LYS A 51 -7.81 34.68 -7.69
C LYS A 51 -6.39 35.22 -7.50
N GLY A 52 -5.87 35.91 -8.49
CA GLY A 52 -4.50 36.46 -8.53
C GLY A 52 -3.43 35.58 -9.19
N TYR A 53 -3.75 34.32 -9.56
CA TYR A 53 -2.83 33.34 -10.17
C TYR A 53 -3.36 32.79 -11.48
N TYR A 54 -4.01 33.61 -12.27
CA TYR A 54 -4.61 33.18 -13.55
C TYR A 54 -3.54 32.78 -14.56
N GLY A 55 -3.69 31.61 -15.14
CA GLY A 55 -2.90 31.13 -16.26
C GLY A 55 -1.61 30.42 -15.96
N LEU A 56 -1.22 30.25 -14.69
CA LEU A 56 -0.07 29.45 -14.34
C LEU A 56 -0.35 27.97 -14.64
N LEU A 57 0.57 27.31 -15.33
CA LEU A 57 0.44 25.88 -15.64
C LEU A 57 0.71 25.07 -14.39
N LEU A 58 -0.17 24.10 -14.09
CA LEU A 58 -0.03 23.22 -12.93
C LEU A 58 1.27 22.40 -12.96
N LYS A 59 1.69 21.97 -14.15
CA LYS A 59 2.95 21.24 -14.35
C LYS A 59 4.20 22.01 -13.89
N ASP A 60 4.13 23.34 -13.78
CA ASP A 60 5.23 24.19 -13.34
C ASP A 60 5.14 24.55 -11.85
N GLN A 61 4.06 24.12 -11.20
CA GLN A 61 3.79 24.34 -9.77
C GLN A 61 4.14 23.09 -8.92
N TYR A 62 5.17 22.36 -9.29
CA TYR A 62 5.66 21.21 -8.57
C TYR A 62 6.35 21.60 -7.24
N PRO A 63 6.41 20.69 -6.26
CA PRO A 63 7.07 20.95 -4.99
C PRO A 63 8.56 21.26 -5.17
N ARG A 64 8.99 22.43 -4.70
CA ARG A 64 10.40 22.85 -4.77
C ARG A 64 11.23 22.32 -3.62
N GLN A 65 10.58 21.90 -2.56
CA GLN A 65 11.22 21.31 -1.38
C GLN A 65 10.40 20.11 -0.92
N TYR A 66 11.09 19.06 -0.52
CA TYR A 66 10.46 17.88 0.05
C TYR A 66 11.38 17.14 1.01
N THR A 67 10.76 16.33 1.87
CA THR A 67 11.42 15.27 2.62
C THR A 67 10.71 13.96 2.29
N LEU A 68 11.48 12.97 1.86
CA LEU A 68 11.03 11.59 1.71
C LEU A 68 11.54 10.78 2.90
N SER A 69 10.64 10.09 3.58
CA SER A 69 10.94 9.25 4.74
C SER A 69 10.18 7.93 4.70
N ALA A 70 10.68 6.92 5.40
CA ALA A 70 10.13 5.58 5.44
C ALA A 70 10.09 5.01 6.85
N SER A 71 9.23 3.99 7.07
CA SER A 71 9.18 3.23 8.32
C SER A 71 8.67 1.81 8.07
N LEU A 72 9.08 0.89 8.94
CA LEU A 72 8.51 -0.46 9.05
C LEU A 72 7.38 -0.51 10.07
N ASN A 73 7.33 0.45 10.99
CA ASN A 73 6.49 0.40 12.17
C ASN A 73 5.09 0.97 11.91
N ASP A 74 4.10 0.28 12.43
CA ASP A 74 2.72 0.74 12.51
C ASP A 74 2.59 1.67 13.73
N GLN A 75 2.97 2.93 13.57
CA GLN A 75 3.06 3.90 14.65
C GLN A 75 1.83 4.79 14.69
N GLU A 76 1.31 5.04 15.87
CA GLU A 76 0.17 5.93 16.06
C GLU A 76 0.39 7.33 15.48
N TYR A 77 1.64 7.83 15.44
CA TYR A 77 1.93 9.13 14.85
C TYR A 77 1.72 9.21 13.33
N LEU A 78 1.53 8.07 12.64
CA LEU A 78 1.11 8.08 11.25
C LEU A 78 -0.28 8.71 11.09
N PHE A 79 -1.10 8.63 12.12
CA PHE A 79 -2.50 9.04 12.14
C PHE A 79 -2.81 10.17 13.14
N THR A 80 -1.87 10.49 14.05
CA THR A 80 -2.04 11.56 15.06
C THR A 80 -1.23 12.82 14.72
N PRO A 81 -1.70 14.03 15.03
CA PRO A 81 -0.92 15.25 14.94
C PRO A 81 0.30 15.21 15.88
N PRO A 82 1.43 15.82 15.48
CA PRO A 82 1.60 16.64 14.29
C PRO A 82 2.00 15.83 13.06
N TRP A 83 1.16 15.85 12.04
CA TRP A 83 1.44 15.26 10.70
C TRP A 83 2.66 15.86 9.99
N THR A 84 3.34 16.75 10.64
CA THR A 84 4.51 17.48 10.14
C THR A 84 5.82 16.75 10.39
N THR A 85 5.79 15.61 11.08
CA THR A 85 7.02 14.84 11.37
C THR A 85 7.38 13.92 10.20
N ASP A 86 8.68 13.77 9.99
CA ASP A 86 9.23 12.74 9.12
C ASP A 86 9.05 11.37 9.80
N LEU A 87 9.03 10.29 9.03
CA LEU A 87 9.08 8.92 9.56
C LEU A 87 10.49 8.61 10.07
N ASP A 88 10.65 7.45 10.70
CA ASP A 88 11.89 7.05 11.42
C ASP A 88 13.15 7.14 10.57
N ASN A 89 13.05 6.82 9.28
CA ASN A 89 14.17 6.81 8.36
C ASN A 89 13.98 7.86 7.26
N VAL A 90 14.78 8.92 7.30
CA VAL A 90 14.79 9.95 6.24
C VAL A 90 15.67 9.46 5.08
N LEU A 91 15.04 9.21 3.94
CA LEU A 91 15.68 8.74 2.71
C LEU A 91 16.32 9.88 1.92
N GLU A 92 15.59 10.99 1.78
CA GLU A 92 16.09 12.19 1.11
C GLU A 92 15.43 13.46 1.67
N ARG A 93 16.24 14.51 1.74
CA ARG A 93 15.76 15.88 2.01
C ARG A 93 16.27 16.79 0.91
N LYS A 94 15.33 17.30 0.10
CA LYS A 94 15.62 18.21 -1.02
C LYS A 94 15.14 19.59 -0.66
N LEU A 95 16.07 20.57 -0.68
CA LEU A 95 15.76 21.98 -0.37
C LEU A 95 15.56 22.83 -1.62
N ASN A 96 16.03 22.35 -2.77
CA ASN A 96 15.89 23.04 -4.05
C ASN A 96 15.73 22.02 -5.17
N GLN A 97 14.47 21.62 -5.42
CA GLN A 97 14.12 20.75 -6.53
C GLN A 97 14.00 21.59 -7.81
N SER A 98 14.86 21.33 -8.78
CA SER A 98 14.86 22.00 -10.08
C SER A 98 14.07 21.26 -11.14
N GLU A 99 13.98 19.94 -11.00
CA GLU A 99 13.26 19.09 -11.93
C GLU A 99 11.79 18.98 -11.56
N ARG A 100 10.92 18.88 -12.58
CA ARG A 100 9.47 18.71 -12.37
C ARG A 100 9.13 17.40 -11.70
N VAL A 101 9.77 16.34 -12.16
CA VAL A 101 9.63 14.99 -11.61
C VAL A 101 10.71 14.78 -10.56
N ALA A 102 10.31 14.35 -9.38
CA ALA A 102 11.26 13.88 -8.38
C ALA A 102 11.48 12.37 -8.59
N ASP A 103 12.71 11.98 -8.81
CA ASP A 103 13.13 10.59 -8.97
C ASP A 103 14.17 10.27 -7.89
N VAL A 104 13.71 9.72 -6.79
CA VAL A 104 14.54 9.44 -5.61
C VAL A 104 14.93 7.98 -5.62
N ARG A 105 16.24 7.71 -5.70
CA ARG A 105 16.82 6.37 -5.71
C ARG A 105 17.68 6.17 -4.48
N PHE A 106 17.55 5.02 -3.86
CA PHE A 106 18.28 4.65 -2.65
C PHE A 106 18.54 3.14 -2.64
N PRO A 107 19.46 2.64 -1.79
CA PRO A 107 19.67 1.21 -1.64
C PRO A 107 18.38 0.49 -1.26
N THR A 108 18.13 -0.68 -1.86
CA THR A 108 16.95 -1.47 -1.57
C THR A 108 16.80 -1.71 -0.07
N GLN A 109 15.67 -1.33 0.48
CA GLN A 109 15.35 -1.54 1.88
C GLN A 109 13.87 -1.85 2.06
N PHE A 110 13.57 -2.64 3.08
CA PHE A 110 12.19 -2.95 3.41
C PHE A 110 11.53 -1.77 4.09
N MET A 111 10.33 -1.42 3.61
CA MET A 111 9.48 -0.42 4.24
C MET A 111 8.01 -0.79 4.07
N ARG A 112 7.20 -0.52 5.09
CA ARG A 112 5.75 -0.61 5.01
C ARG A 112 5.12 0.74 4.70
N PHE A 113 5.73 1.81 5.23
CA PHE A 113 5.26 3.17 5.05
C PHE A 113 6.30 4.01 4.34
N ALA A 114 5.85 4.82 3.39
CA ALA A 114 6.65 5.89 2.81
C ALA A 114 5.88 7.20 2.92
N ARG A 115 6.55 8.27 3.33
CA ARG A 115 5.97 9.61 3.47
C ARG A 115 6.77 10.62 2.69
N VAL A 116 6.09 11.35 1.83
CA VAL A 116 6.60 12.55 1.20
C VAL A 116 5.95 13.76 1.89
N ARG A 117 6.76 14.66 2.41
CA ARG A 117 6.32 15.89 3.07
C ARG A 117 6.81 17.12 2.31
N PHE A 118 5.93 18.07 2.09
CA PHE A 118 6.20 19.32 1.38
C PHE A 118 6.06 20.50 2.34
N PRO A 119 7.16 21.20 2.67
CA PRO A 119 7.08 22.39 3.52
C PRO A 119 6.50 23.60 2.77
N LEU A 120 6.55 23.59 1.45
CA LEU A 120 6.01 24.63 0.58
C LEU A 120 4.93 24.07 -0.33
N LYS A 121 4.04 24.95 -0.76
CA LYS A 121 2.96 24.61 -1.68
C LYS A 121 3.51 24.05 -3.00
N GLY A 122 2.91 22.95 -3.47
CA GLY A 122 3.18 22.35 -4.77
C GLY A 122 2.06 21.36 -5.10
N PHE A 123 1.92 21.03 -6.38
CA PHE A 123 0.91 20.08 -6.85
C PHE A 123 1.56 18.76 -7.22
N ILE A 124 0.94 17.67 -6.79
CA ILE A 124 1.28 16.30 -7.18
C ILE A 124 0.05 15.67 -7.79
N ALA A 125 0.25 14.94 -8.88
CA ALA A 125 -0.76 14.11 -9.50
C ALA A 125 -0.54 12.64 -9.13
N GLU A 126 0.71 12.17 -9.13
CA GLU A 126 0.99 10.76 -8.97
C GLU A 126 2.24 10.53 -8.12
N ILE A 127 2.24 9.48 -7.31
CA ILE A 127 3.41 8.97 -6.58
C ILE A 127 3.52 7.47 -6.90
N GLU A 128 4.68 7.06 -7.37
CA GLU A 128 4.99 5.68 -7.71
C GLU A 128 6.13 5.17 -6.83
N ALA A 129 6.02 3.92 -6.38
CA ALA A 129 7.06 3.23 -5.64
C ALA A 129 7.53 2.00 -6.41
N TYR A 130 8.84 1.83 -6.50
CA TYR A 130 9.46 0.73 -7.21
C TYR A 130 10.43 0.00 -6.30
N GLY A 131 10.57 -1.30 -6.52
CA GLY A 131 11.45 -2.11 -5.72
C GLY A 131 11.97 -3.34 -6.45
N GLU A 132 12.92 -4.01 -5.83
CA GLU A 132 13.51 -5.25 -6.30
C GLU A 132 13.48 -6.29 -5.18
N GLY A 133 13.17 -7.55 -5.55
CA GLY A 133 13.16 -8.66 -4.60
C GLY A 133 11.78 -9.24 -4.36
N PHE A 134 11.60 -9.82 -3.20
CA PHE A 134 10.37 -10.51 -2.84
C PHE A 134 9.76 -9.87 -1.60
N ALA A 135 8.43 -9.79 -1.55
CA ALA A 135 7.73 -9.51 -0.31
C ALA A 135 8.03 -10.64 0.69
N PRO A 136 8.38 -10.31 1.95
CA PRO A 136 8.66 -11.36 2.95
C PRO A 136 7.45 -12.25 3.20
N GLN A 137 6.26 -11.67 3.14
CA GLN A 137 5.00 -12.36 3.32
C GLN A 137 3.88 -11.56 2.67
N THR A 138 2.95 -12.26 2.05
CA THR A 138 1.70 -11.70 1.56
C THR A 138 0.58 -12.69 1.76
N SER A 139 -0.65 -12.21 1.81
CA SER A 139 -1.84 -13.06 1.88
C SER A 139 -2.87 -12.61 0.87
N TYR A 140 -3.55 -13.56 0.29
CA TYR A 140 -4.68 -13.35 -0.59
C TYR A 140 -5.88 -14.12 -0.03
N VAL A 141 -6.99 -13.43 0.14
CA VAL A 141 -8.25 -14.05 0.55
C VAL A 141 -9.22 -13.96 -0.62
N SER A 142 -9.67 -15.10 -1.12
CA SER A 142 -10.67 -15.14 -2.19
C SER A 142 -12.01 -14.59 -1.69
N ARG A 143 -12.84 -14.17 -2.64
CA ARG A 143 -14.25 -13.96 -2.33
C ARG A 143 -14.91 -15.26 -1.89
N LEU A 144 -16.00 -15.15 -1.14
CA LEU A 144 -16.87 -16.26 -0.83
C LEU A 144 -17.37 -16.95 -2.12
N ILE A 145 -17.35 -18.26 -2.13
CA ILE A 145 -17.93 -19.08 -3.19
C ILE A 145 -19.14 -19.79 -2.59
N ASP A 146 -20.33 -19.39 -3.00
CA ASP A 146 -21.56 -20.07 -2.62
C ASP A 146 -21.74 -21.30 -3.52
N MET A 147 -21.86 -22.48 -2.91
CA MET A 147 -22.02 -23.75 -3.61
C MET A 147 -23.49 -24.08 -3.87
N GLY A 148 -24.43 -23.26 -3.37
CA GLY A 148 -25.86 -23.45 -3.53
C GLY A 148 -26.48 -24.59 -2.71
N GLU A 149 -25.71 -25.62 -2.38
CA GLU A 149 -26.13 -26.79 -1.60
C GLU A 149 -24.99 -27.33 -0.73
N GLN A 150 -25.31 -28.24 0.17
CA GLN A 150 -24.29 -28.90 0.98
C GLN A 150 -23.46 -29.87 0.12
N VAL A 151 -22.16 -29.63 0.06
CA VAL A 151 -21.23 -30.41 -0.74
C VAL A 151 -20.17 -31.08 0.14
N ASN A 152 -19.66 -32.22 -0.32
CA ASN A 152 -18.48 -32.83 0.24
C ASN A 152 -17.23 -32.38 -0.55
N PHE A 153 -16.32 -31.72 0.14
CA PHE A 153 -15.05 -31.30 -0.48
C PHE A 153 -14.14 -32.52 -0.63
N GLY A 154 -13.55 -32.66 -1.82
CA GLY A 154 -12.52 -33.63 -2.11
C GLY A 154 -11.14 -33.10 -1.73
N ARG A 155 -10.16 -33.33 -2.62
CA ARG A 155 -8.79 -32.82 -2.45
C ARG A 155 -8.66 -31.47 -3.15
N LEU A 156 -7.96 -30.55 -2.51
CA LEU A 156 -7.53 -29.32 -3.15
C LEU A 156 -6.32 -29.60 -4.03
N HIS A 157 -6.40 -29.23 -5.29
CA HIS A 157 -5.29 -29.25 -6.24
C HIS A 157 -5.03 -27.81 -6.66
N TYR A 158 -3.76 -27.42 -6.69
CA TYR A 158 -3.36 -26.11 -7.17
C TYR A 158 -2.00 -26.21 -7.84
N ASP A 159 -1.81 -25.43 -8.90
CA ASP A 159 -0.54 -25.23 -9.58
C ASP A 159 -0.16 -23.77 -9.38
N PHE A 160 1.12 -23.50 -9.18
CA PHE A 160 1.64 -22.15 -9.07
C PHE A 160 3.02 -22.03 -9.71
N GLU A 161 3.28 -20.88 -10.27
CA GLU A 161 4.56 -20.53 -10.86
C GLU A 161 5.21 -19.40 -10.05
N ARG A 162 6.53 -19.41 -9.98
CA ARG A 162 7.31 -18.39 -9.29
C ARG A 162 7.97 -17.48 -10.30
N TYR A 163 7.76 -16.20 -10.16
CA TYR A 163 8.34 -15.19 -11.00
C TYR A 163 9.20 -14.24 -10.19
N ARG A 164 10.28 -13.77 -10.78
CA ARG A 164 11.08 -12.66 -10.28
C ARG A 164 10.81 -11.45 -11.14
N THR A 165 10.53 -10.32 -10.52
CA THR A 165 10.47 -9.04 -11.21
C THR A 165 11.90 -8.52 -11.42
N THR A 166 12.23 -8.11 -12.62
CA THR A 166 13.53 -7.55 -12.99
C THR A 166 13.38 -6.09 -13.40
N GLY A 167 14.46 -5.31 -13.28
CA GLY A 167 14.45 -3.88 -13.58
C GLY A 167 13.57 -3.09 -12.61
N PHE A 168 12.84 -2.12 -13.12
CA PHE A 168 11.96 -1.26 -12.32
C PHE A 168 10.49 -1.73 -12.33
N GLY A 169 10.26 -3.04 -12.28
CA GLY A 169 8.94 -3.59 -12.04
C GLY A 169 8.11 -3.95 -13.26
N THR A 170 8.66 -3.84 -14.47
CA THR A 170 7.91 -4.10 -15.71
C THR A 170 8.07 -5.53 -16.25
N ASP A 171 9.19 -6.17 -15.99
CA ASP A 171 9.50 -7.46 -16.57
C ASP A 171 9.43 -8.57 -15.52
N GLN A 172 8.75 -9.66 -15.85
CA GLN A 172 8.65 -10.85 -15.03
C GLN A 172 9.39 -12.01 -15.69
N VAL A 173 10.30 -12.63 -14.96
CA VAL A 173 11.05 -13.81 -15.42
C VAL A 173 10.69 -15.00 -14.54
N LEU A 174 10.42 -16.13 -15.16
CA LEU A 174 10.15 -17.39 -14.45
C LEU A 174 11.36 -17.75 -13.58
N ALA A 175 11.13 -17.97 -12.29
CA ALA A 175 12.15 -18.28 -11.29
C ALA A 175 11.71 -19.45 -10.40
N PRO A 176 11.77 -20.70 -10.89
CA PRO A 176 11.29 -21.88 -10.16
C PRO A 176 12.03 -22.11 -8.85
N ASP A 177 13.26 -21.64 -8.75
CA ASP A 177 14.16 -21.74 -7.61
C ASP A 177 14.01 -20.59 -6.59
N ALA A 178 13.12 -19.62 -6.86
CA ALA A 178 12.88 -18.53 -5.92
C ALA A 178 12.43 -19.09 -4.55
N PRO A 179 12.97 -18.58 -3.43
CA PRO A 179 12.67 -19.07 -2.08
C PRO A 179 11.28 -18.58 -1.60
N VAL A 180 10.26 -18.97 -2.34
CA VAL A 180 8.86 -18.64 -2.06
C VAL A 180 8.11 -19.89 -1.64
N HIS A 181 7.39 -19.82 -0.53
CA HIS A 181 6.51 -20.86 -0.05
C HIS A 181 5.06 -20.42 -0.17
N LEU A 182 4.22 -21.28 -0.73
CA LEU A 182 2.79 -21.08 -0.79
C LEU A 182 2.12 -21.97 0.26
N ALA A 183 1.37 -21.37 1.19
CA ALA A 183 0.45 -22.05 2.07
C ALA A 183 -0.97 -21.78 1.59
N VAL A 184 -1.76 -22.82 1.38
CA VAL A 184 -3.16 -22.70 0.97
C VAL A 184 -4.03 -23.22 2.11
N GLU A 185 -4.92 -22.35 2.59
CA GLU A 185 -5.89 -22.70 3.62
C GLU A 185 -7.29 -22.54 3.05
N THR A 186 -8.19 -23.45 3.37
CA THR A 186 -9.58 -23.36 2.99
C THR A 186 -10.45 -23.32 4.23
N ARG A 187 -11.54 -22.57 4.13
CA ARG A 187 -12.59 -22.54 5.15
C ARG A 187 -13.92 -22.76 4.49
N SER A 188 -14.73 -23.56 5.13
CA SER A 188 -16.11 -23.82 4.72
C SER A 188 -17.03 -23.68 5.92
N GLY A 189 -18.27 -23.28 5.66
CA GLY A 189 -19.31 -23.11 6.66
C GLY A 189 -20.67 -23.15 5.99
N ARG A 190 -21.72 -23.00 6.80
CA ARG A 190 -23.11 -22.92 6.35
C ARG A 190 -23.65 -21.50 6.35
N ASP A 191 -22.79 -20.54 6.64
CA ASP A 191 -23.13 -19.11 6.68
C ASP A 191 -22.32 -18.34 5.63
N ASP A 192 -22.70 -17.11 5.42
CA ASP A 192 -22.06 -16.16 4.50
C ASP A 192 -20.90 -15.37 5.13
N THR A 193 -20.46 -15.76 6.33
CA THR A 193 -19.44 -15.06 7.09
C THR A 193 -18.23 -15.92 7.47
N PRO A 194 -17.57 -16.62 6.52
CA PRO A 194 -16.49 -17.57 6.82
C PRO A 194 -15.23 -16.92 7.45
N LEU A 195 -15.13 -15.59 7.40
CA LEU A 195 -14.03 -14.83 8.04
C LEU A 195 -14.33 -14.43 9.49
N ILE A 196 -15.55 -14.63 9.96
CA ILE A 196 -15.90 -14.48 11.37
C ILE A 196 -15.66 -15.81 12.10
N TYR A 197 -14.75 -15.79 13.06
CA TYR A 197 -14.35 -16.99 13.76
C TYR A 197 -15.27 -17.22 14.96
N HIS A 198 -15.82 -18.41 15.07
CA HIS A 198 -16.68 -18.81 16.19
C HIS A 198 -16.08 -20.01 16.92
N VAL A 199 -16.13 -19.99 18.22
CA VAL A 199 -15.90 -21.16 19.06
C VAL A 199 -17.19 -21.56 19.78
N ILE A 200 -17.37 -22.84 19.98
CA ILE A 200 -18.48 -23.39 20.77
C ILE A 200 -18.04 -23.35 22.23
N THR A 201 -18.82 -22.69 23.08
CA THR A 201 -18.59 -22.66 24.52
C THR A 201 -19.01 -23.98 25.16
N GLU A 202 -18.60 -24.22 26.40
CA GLU A 202 -19.05 -25.40 27.19
C GLU A 202 -20.58 -25.49 27.34
N LEU A 203 -21.27 -24.36 27.20
CA LEU A 203 -22.74 -24.30 27.22
C LEU A 203 -23.38 -24.54 25.84
N GLY A 204 -22.59 -24.89 24.82
CA GLY A 204 -23.07 -25.13 23.47
C GLY A 204 -23.42 -23.85 22.68
N THR A 205 -23.14 -22.67 23.19
CA THR A 205 -23.38 -21.40 22.49
C THR A 205 -22.18 -20.99 21.64
N GLN A 206 -22.44 -20.37 20.48
CA GLN A 206 -21.39 -19.82 19.64
C GLN A 206 -20.94 -18.46 20.17
N ARG A 207 -19.63 -18.23 20.21
CA ARG A 207 -19.02 -16.94 20.53
C ARG A 207 -18.03 -16.54 19.45
N VAL A 208 -18.12 -15.30 18.97
CA VAL A 208 -17.14 -14.71 18.06
C VAL A 208 -15.81 -14.51 18.78
N VAL A 209 -14.72 -14.92 18.14
CA VAL A 209 -13.36 -14.80 18.66
C VAL A 209 -12.40 -14.32 17.57
N ASP A 210 -11.21 -13.90 17.95
CA ASP A 210 -10.12 -13.64 17.01
C ASP A 210 -9.49 -14.93 16.48
N LEU A 211 -8.72 -14.81 15.39
CA LEU A 211 -8.04 -15.94 14.74
C LEU A 211 -7.13 -16.71 15.69
N THR A 212 -6.42 -16.02 16.59
CA THR A 212 -5.49 -16.65 17.53
C THR A 212 -6.23 -17.53 18.52
N THR A 213 -7.34 -17.04 19.05
CA THR A 213 -8.21 -17.78 19.97
C THR A 213 -8.85 -18.97 19.25
N PHE A 214 -9.31 -18.78 18.00
CA PHE A 214 -9.88 -19.87 17.20
C PHE A 214 -8.87 -21.00 16.98
N ASN A 215 -7.64 -20.69 16.59
CA ASN A 215 -6.59 -21.69 16.33
C ASN A 215 -6.12 -22.43 17.59
N ARG A 216 -6.36 -21.87 18.77
CA ARG A 216 -6.05 -22.51 20.06
C ARG A 216 -7.22 -23.32 20.62
N ALA A 217 -8.42 -23.13 20.10
CA ALA A 217 -9.58 -23.87 20.55
C ALA A 217 -9.45 -25.36 20.18
N PRO A 218 -9.87 -26.26 21.04
CA PRO A 218 -9.92 -27.69 20.71
C PRO A 218 -10.87 -27.90 19.53
N ALA A 219 -10.51 -28.87 18.66
CA ALA A 219 -11.40 -29.25 17.57
C ALA A 219 -12.74 -29.73 18.15
N PRO A 220 -13.88 -29.34 17.56
CA PRO A 220 -15.17 -29.85 18.00
C PRO A 220 -15.18 -31.39 17.88
N SER A 221 -15.50 -32.04 18.97
CA SER A 221 -15.63 -33.52 19.07
C SER A 221 -16.82 -34.05 18.27
#